data_f22a9a3c997b678d047093dbf38e36a3
#
_entry.id   f22a9a3c997b678d047093dbf38e36a3
#
_cell.length_a   1.000
_cell.length_b   1.000
_cell.length_c   1.000
_cell.angle_alpha   90.00
_cell.angle_beta   90.00
_cell.angle_gamma   90.00
#
_symmetry.space_group_name_H-M   'P 1'
#
loop_
_entity.id
_entity.type
_entity.pdbx_description
1 polymer ?
#
loop_
_entity_poly.entity_id
_entity_poly.type
_entity_poly.pdbx_seq_one_letter_code
_entity_poly.pdbx_strand_id
1 'polypeptide(L)'
;GTVSIPGIAKKLGRTVNAIKVRVARMGLGGMLNSGDYVTFNQLMRELTDNSQSYSYQMKSWVKNRGMPIHTKRVNACSFRVVYLEEFWEWAEQHRSFIDFSKLEPLALGKEPDWGAEQRRKDYQSFALQRKDPWSPDEDNNLIRLLKQQKYGYAELSELLRRSEGAIVRRCRDLGLKERPVRADSHRKGGS
;
A
#
# COMPACT_ATOMS: atom_id res chain seq x y z
N GLY A 1 -11.97 24.18 16.41
CA GLY A 1 -12.64 23.15 17.21
C GLY A 1 -13.65 22.40 16.37
N THR A 2 -13.42 21.12 16.19
CA THR A 2 -14.31 20.23 15.43
C THR A 2 -15.57 19.94 16.23
N VAL A 3 -16.71 20.38 15.72
CA VAL A 3 -18.01 20.08 16.34
C VAL A 3 -18.46 18.68 15.90
N SER A 4 -18.79 17.80 16.84
CA SER A 4 -19.25 16.44 16.54
C SER A 4 -20.62 16.45 15.80
N ILE A 5 -20.91 15.41 15.00
CA ILE A 5 -22.20 15.27 14.32
C ILE A 5 -23.40 15.41 15.27
N PRO A 6 -23.39 14.79 16.47
CA PRO A 6 -24.41 15.06 17.48
C PRO A 6 -24.47 16.52 17.94
N GLY A 7 -23.34 17.19 18.07
CA GLY A 7 -23.26 18.61 18.40
C GLY A 7 -23.86 19.49 17.31
N ILE A 8 -23.58 19.18 16.04
CA ILE A 8 -24.19 19.87 14.88
C ILE A 8 -25.72 19.62 14.85
N ALA A 9 -26.13 18.38 15.08
CA ALA A 9 -27.55 18.00 15.11
C ALA A 9 -28.30 18.79 16.18
N LYS A 10 -27.73 18.91 17.37
CA LYS A 10 -28.30 19.72 18.47
C LYS A 10 -28.38 21.21 18.11
N LYS A 11 -27.30 21.78 17.55
CA LYS A 11 -27.26 23.18 17.10
C LYS A 11 -28.28 23.53 16.03
N LEU A 12 -28.51 22.59 15.10
CA LEU A 12 -29.43 22.81 13.97
C LEU A 12 -30.84 22.29 14.21
N GLY A 13 -31.15 21.77 15.39
CA GLY A 13 -32.48 21.20 15.69
C GLY A 13 -32.85 20.04 14.75
N ARG A 14 -31.86 19.25 14.32
CA ARG A 14 -32.05 18.14 13.37
C ARG A 14 -31.62 16.82 14.00
N THR A 15 -32.14 15.71 13.47
CA THR A 15 -31.69 14.39 13.89
C THR A 15 -30.27 14.11 13.40
N VAL A 16 -29.51 13.30 14.12
CA VAL A 16 -28.15 12.85 13.75
C VAL A 16 -28.16 12.21 12.35
N ASN A 17 -29.22 11.44 12.05
CA ASN A 17 -29.36 10.79 10.76
C ASN A 17 -29.59 11.79 9.61
N ALA A 18 -30.42 12.81 9.84
CA ALA A 18 -30.64 13.87 8.85
C ALA A 18 -29.32 14.62 8.53
N ILE A 19 -28.49 14.87 9.54
CA ILE A 19 -27.17 15.48 9.33
C ILE A 19 -26.26 14.54 8.51
N LYS A 20 -26.18 13.25 8.84
CA LYS A 20 -25.38 12.27 8.07
C LYS A 20 -25.80 12.21 6.60
N VAL A 21 -27.10 12.15 6.33
CA VAL A 21 -27.63 12.13 4.96
C VAL A 21 -27.29 13.43 4.21
N ARG A 22 -27.40 14.59 4.88
CA ARG A 22 -27.07 15.89 4.28
C ARG A 22 -25.59 15.99 3.96
N VAL A 23 -24.70 15.59 4.87
CA VAL A 23 -23.24 15.54 4.67
C VAL A 23 -22.89 14.68 3.47
N ALA A 24 -23.47 13.48 3.38
CA ALA A 24 -23.27 12.58 2.24
C ALA A 24 -23.72 13.19 0.90
N ARG A 25 -24.91 13.83 0.85
CA ARG A 25 -25.43 14.49 -0.35
C ARG A 25 -24.62 15.71 -0.79
N MET A 26 -23.94 16.36 0.15
CA MET A 26 -23.07 17.51 -0.15
C MET A 26 -21.64 17.08 -0.54
N GLY A 27 -21.34 15.77 -0.59
CA GLY A 27 -20.01 15.28 -0.86
C GLY A 27 -18.98 15.66 0.23
N LEU A 28 -19.46 16.20 1.35
CA LEU A 28 -18.62 16.47 2.51
C LEU A 28 -18.33 15.12 3.15
N GLY A 29 -17.21 14.52 2.86
CA GLY A 29 -16.80 13.24 3.42
C GLY A 29 -17.05 13.16 4.92
N GLY A 30 -17.07 11.96 5.51
CA GLY A 30 -17.24 11.80 6.97
C GLY A 30 -16.21 12.64 7.73
N MET A 31 -16.42 12.89 9.01
CA MET A 31 -15.49 13.64 9.87
C MET A 31 -14.05 13.09 9.86
N LEU A 32 -13.87 11.89 9.35
CA LEU A 32 -12.57 11.25 9.12
C LEU A 32 -11.86 11.78 7.87
N ASN A 33 -12.59 12.41 6.94
CA ASN A 33 -12.05 12.91 5.67
C ASN A 33 -11.80 14.43 5.69
N SER A 34 -11.94 15.07 6.83
CA SER A 34 -11.79 16.54 6.96
C SER A 34 -10.39 16.97 7.42
N GLY A 35 -9.38 16.13 7.31
CA GLY A 35 -8.00 16.41 7.68
C GLY A 35 -7.03 15.86 6.65
N ASP A 36 -5.76 16.22 6.77
CA ASP A 36 -4.64 15.79 5.92
C ASP A 36 -4.25 14.32 6.18
N TYR A 37 -5.23 13.49 6.56
CA TYR A 37 -5.03 12.08 6.86
C TYR A 37 -6.19 11.23 6.34
N VAL A 38 -5.90 9.97 6.14
CA VAL A 38 -6.88 8.91 5.83
C VAL A 38 -6.81 7.81 6.87
N THR A 39 -7.86 7.00 7.02
CA THR A 39 -7.73 5.80 7.85
C THR A 39 -6.81 4.80 7.16
N PHE A 40 -6.10 3.99 7.96
CA PHE A 40 -5.25 2.94 7.42
C PHE A 40 -6.00 2.02 6.45
N ASN A 41 -7.24 1.67 6.76
CA ASN A 41 -8.05 0.81 5.91
C ASN A 41 -8.44 1.49 4.58
N GLN A 42 -8.70 2.80 4.57
CA GLN A 42 -8.95 3.55 3.34
C GLN A 42 -7.70 3.57 2.47
N LEU A 43 -6.54 3.94 3.04
CA LEU A 43 -5.26 3.93 2.32
C LEU A 43 -4.97 2.56 1.69
N MET A 44 -5.14 1.49 2.46
CA MET A 44 -4.89 0.14 1.95
C MET A 44 -5.87 -0.28 0.85
N ARG A 45 -7.11 0.14 0.93
CA ARG A 45 -8.10 -0.12 -0.12
C ARG A 45 -7.70 0.51 -1.44
N GLU A 46 -7.26 1.77 -1.41
CA GLU A 46 -6.81 2.48 -2.61
C GLU A 46 -5.54 1.87 -3.22
N LEU A 47 -4.63 1.36 -2.38
CA LEU A 47 -3.34 0.84 -2.84
C LEU A 47 -3.33 -0.65 -3.19
N THR A 48 -4.26 -1.46 -2.66
CA THR A 48 -4.17 -2.92 -2.79
C THR A 48 -5.36 -3.58 -3.46
N ASP A 49 -6.41 -2.84 -3.74
CA ASP A 49 -7.66 -3.37 -4.32
C ASP A 49 -8.32 -4.47 -3.46
N ASN A 50 -7.86 -4.62 -2.23
CA ASN A 50 -8.26 -5.68 -1.32
C ASN A 50 -9.04 -5.13 -0.14
N SER A 51 -10.24 -5.63 0.07
CA SER A 51 -11.13 -5.18 1.14
C SER A 51 -11.14 -6.07 2.38
N GLN A 52 -10.44 -7.22 2.39
CA GLN A 52 -10.67 -8.24 3.40
C GLN A 52 -9.74 -8.19 4.61
N SER A 53 -8.44 -8.08 4.42
CA SER A 53 -7.48 -8.04 5.54
C SER A 53 -6.17 -7.39 5.15
N TYR A 54 -5.69 -6.50 6.01
CA TYR A 54 -4.42 -5.79 5.83
C TYR A 54 -3.35 -6.22 6.84
N SER A 55 -3.46 -7.44 7.34
CA SER A 55 -2.50 -8.00 8.32
C SER A 55 -1.09 -8.07 7.78
N TYR A 56 -0.94 -8.40 6.49
CA TYR A 56 0.35 -8.40 5.80
C TYR A 56 0.95 -6.99 5.75
N GLN A 57 0.18 -5.98 5.35
CA GLN A 57 0.65 -4.60 5.27
C GLN A 57 1.01 -4.05 6.65
N MET A 58 0.23 -4.36 7.69
CA MET A 58 0.56 -4.01 9.07
C MET A 58 1.90 -4.60 9.51
N LYS A 59 2.18 -5.86 9.17
CA LYS A 59 3.45 -6.48 9.49
C LYS A 59 4.58 -5.97 8.60
N SER A 60 4.37 -5.95 7.30
CA SER A 60 5.40 -5.67 6.30
C SER A 60 5.73 -4.19 6.18
N TRP A 61 4.72 -3.32 6.13
CA TRP A 61 4.91 -1.89 5.90
C TRP A 61 5.11 -1.13 7.20
N VAL A 62 4.25 -1.36 8.20
CA VAL A 62 4.30 -0.62 9.46
C VAL A 62 5.41 -1.14 10.36
N LYS A 63 5.39 -2.44 10.70
CA LYS A 63 6.36 -2.99 11.67
C LYS A 63 7.77 -3.14 11.09
N ASN A 64 7.88 -3.63 9.86
CA ASN A 64 9.21 -3.96 9.29
C ASN A 64 9.85 -2.78 8.56
N ARG A 65 9.03 -1.86 7.98
CA ARG A 65 9.53 -0.74 7.17
C ARG A 65 9.23 0.63 7.74
N GLY A 66 8.64 0.68 8.93
CA GLY A 66 8.44 1.92 9.66
C GLY A 66 7.44 2.88 9.02
N MET A 67 6.45 2.38 8.24
CA MET A 67 5.39 3.25 7.73
C MET A 67 4.71 3.97 8.89
N PRO A 68 4.63 5.30 8.86
CA PRO A 68 4.06 6.07 9.95
C PRO A 68 2.56 5.78 10.08
N ILE A 69 2.13 5.53 11.31
CA ILE A 69 0.74 5.27 11.64
C ILE A 69 0.42 5.86 13.00
N HIS A 70 -0.71 6.54 13.09
CA HIS A 70 -1.17 7.18 14.32
C HIS A 70 -2.50 6.60 14.76
N THR A 71 -2.81 6.73 16.05
CA THR A 71 -4.10 6.34 16.58
C THR A 71 -4.90 7.59 16.91
N LYS A 72 -6.08 7.72 16.31
CA LYS A 72 -7.05 8.76 16.68
C LYS A 72 -8.24 8.13 17.40
N ARG A 73 -8.73 8.83 18.40
CA ARG A 73 -9.93 8.44 19.14
C ARG A 73 -11.04 9.44 18.89
N VAL A 74 -12.18 8.94 18.47
CA VAL A 74 -13.41 9.74 18.32
C VAL A 74 -14.51 9.04 19.11
N ASN A 75 -15.00 9.71 20.14
CA ASN A 75 -15.94 9.14 21.11
C ASN A 75 -15.34 7.86 21.76
N ALA A 76 -16.07 6.74 21.68
CA ALA A 76 -15.65 5.45 22.22
C ALA A 76 -14.82 4.61 21.22
N CYS A 77 -14.63 5.08 19.98
CA CYS A 77 -13.94 4.33 18.94
C CYS A 77 -12.53 4.85 18.71
N SER A 78 -11.56 3.94 18.64
CA SER A 78 -10.19 4.22 18.23
C SER A 78 -9.93 3.64 16.83
N PHE A 79 -9.26 4.40 15.99
CA PHE A 79 -8.90 3.96 14.64
C PHE A 79 -7.51 4.44 14.26
N ARG A 80 -6.88 3.68 13.38
CA ARG A 80 -5.56 4.00 12.86
C ARG A 80 -5.69 4.94 11.68
N VAL A 81 -4.88 5.99 11.70
CA VAL A 81 -4.81 6.99 10.62
C VAL A 81 -3.38 7.13 10.13
N VAL A 82 -3.26 7.59 8.91
CA VAL A 82 -1.99 7.88 8.24
C VAL A 82 -2.10 9.30 7.72
N TYR A 83 -1.18 10.17 8.08
CA TYR A 83 -1.07 11.50 7.48
C TYR A 83 -0.51 11.37 6.08
N LEU A 84 -1.11 12.07 5.12
CA LEU A 84 -0.77 11.89 3.71
C LEU A 84 0.65 12.39 3.40
N GLU A 85 1.08 13.46 4.01
CA GLU A 85 2.45 13.98 3.88
C GLU A 85 3.48 12.93 4.34
N GLU A 86 3.33 12.41 5.56
CA GLU A 86 4.21 11.37 6.11
C GLU A 86 4.18 10.08 5.26
N PHE A 87 3.00 9.74 4.73
CA PHE A 87 2.87 8.59 3.83
C PHE A 87 3.67 8.79 2.55
N TRP A 88 3.56 9.97 1.91
CA TRP A 88 4.26 10.23 0.66
C TRP A 88 5.78 10.28 0.85
N GLU A 89 6.28 10.85 1.95
CA GLU A 89 7.70 10.83 2.31
C GLU A 89 8.21 9.40 2.50
N TRP A 90 7.47 8.58 3.25
CA TRP A 90 7.81 7.17 3.44
C TRP A 90 7.72 6.39 2.12
N ALA A 91 6.68 6.61 1.32
CA ALA A 91 6.45 5.94 0.06
C ALA A 91 7.54 6.25 -0.97
N GLU A 92 8.09 7.46 -0.95
CA GLU A 92 9.21 7.85 -1.79
C GLU A 92 10.44 6.97 -1.61
N GLN A 93 10.74 6.61 -0.36
CA GLN A 93 11.86 5.72 -0.02
C GLN A 93 11.56 4.24 -0.30
N HIS A 94 10.28 3.90 -0.49
CA HIS A 94 9.79 2.53 -0.58
C HIS A 94 9.00 2.25 -1.87
N ARG A 95 9.28 2.99 -2.95
CA ARG A 95 8.55 2.90 -4.24
C ARG A 95 8.47 1.48 -4.80
N SER A 96 9.53 0.68 -4.60
CA SER A 96 9.58 -0.70 -5.09
C SER A 96 8.62 -1.68 -4.40
N PHE A 97 8.02 -1.29 -3.28
CA PHE A 97 7.07 -2.13 -2.53
C PHE A 97 5.62 -1.80 -2.78
N ILE A 98 5.36 -0.66 -3.42
CA ILE A 98 4.03 -0.13 -3.62
C ILE A 98 3.72 -0.18 -5.11
N ASP A 99 2.64 -0.86 -5.47
CA ASP A 99 2.12 -0.86 -6.83
C ASP A 99 1.19 0.35 -7.00
N PHE A 100 1.76 1.44 -7.51
CA PHE A 100 0.99 2.66 -7.76
C PHE A 100 0.07 2.57 -8.98
N SER A 101 0.18 1.52 -9.81
CA SER A 101 -0.72 1.34 -10.96
C SER A 101 -2.18 1.20 -10.55
N LYS A 102 -2.43 0.78 -9.31
CA LYS A 102 -3.77 0.61 -8.73
C LYS A 102 -4.33 1.88 -8.11
N LEU A 103 -3.47 2.84 -7.78
CA LEU A 103 -3.88 4.08 -7.17
C LEU A 103 -4.44 5.03 -8.24
N GLU A 104 -5.74 5.31 -8.14
CA GLU A 104 -6.36 6.32 -8.99
C GLU A 104 -5.74 7.70 -8.78
N PRO A 105 -5.54 8.49 -9.85
CA PRO A 105 -5.01 9.84 -9.73
C PRO A 105 -5.82 10.68 -8.74
N LEU A 106 -5.13 11.36 -7.83
CA LEU A 106 -5.71 12.22 -6.81
C LEU A 106 -6.64 11.54 -5.79
N ALA A 107 -6.74 10.20 -5.77
CA ALA A 107 -7.56 9.48 -4.79
C ALA A 107 -7.16 9.78 -3.34
N LEU A 108 -5.88 10.05 -3.11
CA LEU A 108 -5.33 10.47 -1.82
C LEU A 108 -5.11 12.00 -1.72
N GLY A 109 -5.77 12.79 -2.56
CA GLY A 109 -5.59 14.24 -2.62
C GLY A 109 -4.36 14.64 -3.43
N LYS A 110 -3.65 15.71 -3.00
CA LYS A 110 -2.47 16.21 -3.72
C LYS A 110 -1.35 15.16 -3.68
N GLU A 111 -0.90 14.76 -4.84
CA GLU A 111 0.20 13.82 -5.01
C GLU A 111 1.53 14.56 -5.24
N PRO A 112 2.67 13.96 -4.84
CA PRO A 112 3.97 14.47 -5.22
C PRO A 112 4.22 14.29 -6.72
N ASP A 113 5.10 15.11 -7.29
CA ASP A 113 5.40 15.12 -8.72
C ASP A 113 5.86 13.76 -9.26
N TRP A 114 6.58 13.00 -8.44
CA TRP A 114 7.04 11.66 -8.79
C TRP A 114 5.91 10.60 -8.84
N GLY A 115 4.77 10.84 -8.19
CA GLY A 115 3.67 9.86 -8.07
C GLY A 115 3.10 9.45 -9.42
N ALA A 116 2.84 10.42 -10.30
CA ALA A 116 2.33 10.17 -11.64
C ALA A 116 3.34 9.41 -12.51
N GLU A 117 4.62 9.71 -12.39
CA GLU A 117 5.69 9.00 -13.10
C GLU A 117 5.81 7.54 -12.63
N GLN A 118 5.80 7.33 -11.31
CA GLN A 118 5.88 5.99 -10.73
C GLN A 118 4.66 5.15 -11.14
N ARG A 119 3.46 5.71 -11.09
CA ARG A 119 2.23 5.03 -11.56
C ARG A 119 2.36 4.56 -13.00
N ARG A 120 2.89 5.40 -13.88
CA ARG A 120 3.12 5.03 -15.29
C ARG A 120 4.15 3.91 -15.44
N LYS A 121 5.24 3.95 -14.68
CA LYS A 121 6.26 2.88 -14.65
C LYS A 121 5.66 1.55 -14.18
N ASP A 122 4.90 1.58 -13.08
CA ASP A 122 4.28 0.38 -12.52
C ASP A 122 3.23 -0.20 -13.47
N TYR A 123 2.43 0.64 -14.12
CA TYR A 123 1.48 0.20 -15.13
C TYR A 123 2.16 -0.45 -16.33
N GLN A 124 3.25 0.13 -16.83
CA GLN A 124 4.05 -0.45 -17.92
C GLN A 124 4.70 -1.77 -17.48
N SER A 125 5.26 -1.82 -16.28
CA SER A 125 5.83 -3.03 -15.71
C SER A 125 4.78 -4.14 -15.59
N PHE A 126 3.59 -3.83 -15.13
CA PHE A 126 2.48 -4.78 -15.05
C PHE A 126 2.02 -5.25 -16.43
N ALA A 127 1.92 -4.36 -17.42
CA ALA A 127 1.56 -4.71 -18.78
C ALA A 127 2.60 -5.60 -19.47
N LEU A 128 3.87 -5.47 -19.08
CA LEU A 128 4.98 -6.28 -19.59
C LEU A 128 5.14 -7.61 -18.84
N GLN A 129 4.40 -7.86 -17.77
CA GLN A 129 4.49 -9.11 -17.03
C GLN A 129 3.96 -10.28 -17.87
N ARG A 130 4.79 -11.29 -17.99
CA ARG A 130 4.43 -12.52 -18.68
C ARG A 130 3.42 -13.34 -17.87
N LYS A 131 2.37 -13.81 -18.53
CA LYS A 131 1.31 -14.66 -17.94
C LYS A 131 1.35 -16.09 -18.46
N ASP A 132 2.21 -16.35 -19.47
CA ASP A 132 2.43 -17.68 -20.03
C ASP A 132 3.04 -18.65 -19.00
N PRO A 133 2.93 -19.96 -19.21
CA PRO A 133 3.58 -20.96 -18.37
C PRO A 133 5.09 -20.74 -18.25
N TRP A 134 5.66 -21.11 -17.12
CA TRP A 134 7.11 -21.06 -16.91
C TRP A 134 7.80 -22.07 -17.82
N SER A 135 8.82 -21.64 -18.55
CA SER A 135 9.67 -22.54 -19.32
C SER A 135 10.81 -23.10 -18.45
N PRO A 136 11.40 -24.25 -18.85
CA PRO A 136 12.59 -24.79 -18.16
C PRO A 136 13.77 -23.80 -18.09
N ASP A 137 13.93 -22.97 -19.13
CA ASP A 137 15.00 -21.97 -19.16
C ASP A 137 14.75 -20.83 -18.16
N GLU A 138 13.50 -20.42 -18.00
CA GLU A 138 13.14 -19.45 -16.96
C GLU A 138 13.35 -20.01 -15.56
N ASP A 139 13.05 -21.28 -15.34
CA ASP A 139 13.30 -21.96 -14.06
C ASP A 139 14.79 -22.00 -13.73
N ASN A 140 15.62 -22.39 -14.72
CA ASN A 140 17.06 -22.40 -14.57
C ASN A 140 17.60 -20.99 -14.30
N ASN A 141 17.07 -19.98 -14.98
CA ASN A 141 17.45 -18.59 -14.76
C ASN A 141 17.05 -18.12 -13.37
N LEU A 142 15.84 -18.42 -12.91
CA LEU A 142 15.38 -18.12 -11.55
C LEU A 142 16.29 -18.77 -10.51
N ILE A 143 16.60 -20.05 -10.66
CA ILE A 143 17.52 -20.78 -9.75
C ILE A 143 18.89 -20.12 -9.71
N ARG A 144 19.43 -19.76 -10.88
CA ARG A 144 20.72 -19.07 -10.99
C ARG A 144 20.73 -17.74 -10.27
N LEU A 145 19.68 -16.92 -10.45
CA LEU A 145 19.57 -15.62 -9.82
C LEU A 145 19.42 -15.73 -8.30
N LEU A 146 18.66 -16.71 -7.82
CA LEU A 146 18.49 -16.96 -6.38
C LEU A 146 19.80 -17.41 -5.70
N LYS A 147 20.60 -18.25 -6.37
CA LYS A 147 21.91 -18.68 -5.87
C LYS A 147 22.91 -17.54 -5.70
N GLN A 148 22.78 -16.47 -6.46
CA GLN A 148 23.62 -15.29 -6.34
C GLN A 148 23.37 -14.51 -5.03
N GLN A 149 22.22 -14.71 -4.36
CA GLN A 149 21.83 -14.03 -3.13
C GLN A 149 21.97 -12.50 -3.20
N LYS A 150 21.70 -11.92 -4.39
CA LYS A 150 21.90 -10.51 -4.69
C LYS A 150 20.57 -9.76 -4.88
N TYR A 151 19.54 -10.45 -5.37
CA TYR A 151 18.30 -9.85 -5.83
C TYR A 151 17.15 -10.06 -4.87
N GLY A 152 16.36 -9.00 -4.63
CA GLY A 152 15.07 -9.06 -3.96
C GLY A 152 13.94 -9.46 -4.91
N TYR A 153 12.72 -9.59 -4.37
CA TYR A 153 11.56 -9.95 -5.19
C TYR A 153 11.24 -8.91 -6.28
N ALA A 154 11.35 -7.61 -5.98
CA ALA A 154 11.10 -6.55 -6.93
C ALA A 154 12.07 -6.62 -8.13
N GLU A 155 13.36 -6.75 -7.87
CA GLU A 155 14.40 -6.86 -8.88
C GLU A 155 14.24 -8.12 -9.74
N LEU A 156 13.91 -9.25 -9.11
CA LEU A 156 13.60 -10.49 -9.83
C LEU A 156 12.35 -10.35 -10.70
N SER A 157 11.34 -9.62 -10.23
CA SER A 157 10.13 -9.34 -11.00
C SER A 157 10.44 -8.59 -12.29
N GLU A 158 11.31 -7.60 -12.23
CA GLU A 158 11.77 -6.85 -13.39
C GLU A 158 12.60 -7.73 -14.36
N LEU A 159 13.59 -8.45 -13.83
CA LEU A 159 14.50 -9.27 -14.64
C LEU A 159 13.78 -10.41 -15.35
N LEU A 160 12.83 -11.04 -14.69
CA LEU A 160 12.09 -12.20 -15.22
C LEU A 160 10.79 -11.80 -15.91
N ARG A 161 10.37 -10.55 -15.80
CA ARG A 161 9.05 -10.06 -16.26
C ARG A 161 7.90 -10.92 -15.70
N ARG A 162 8.00 -11.29 -14.45
CA ARG A 162 7.00 -12.07 -13.72
C ARG A 162 6.60 -11.32 -12.45
N SER A 163 5.34 -11.42 -12.04
CA SER A 163 4.94 -10.81 -10.78
C SER A 163 5.67 -11.45 -9.59
N GLU A 164 5.89 -10.68 -8.52
CA GLU A 164 6.47 -11.21 -7.28
C GLU A 164 5.72 -12.44 -6.77
N GLY A 165 4.36 -12.40 -6.83
CA GLY A 165 3.52 -13.53 -6.45
C GLY A 165 3.74 -14.78 -7.32
N ALA A 166 3.98 -14.61 -8.63
CA ALA A 166 4.32 -15.71 -9.53
C ALA A 166 5.68 -16.30 -9.18
N ILE A 167 6.67 -15.48 -8.86
CA ILE A 167 8.02 -15.92 -8.43
C ILE A 167 7.93 -16.68 -7.11
N VAL A 168 7.20 -16.16 -6.11
CA VAL A 168 6.98 -16.84 -4.82
C VAL A 168 6.36 -18.22 -5.02
N ARG A 169 5.33 -18.29 -5.86
CA ARG A 169 4.66 -19.57 -6.19
C ARG A 169 5.63 -20.52 -6.88
N ARG A 170 6.36 -20.04 -7.90
CA ARG A 170 7.31 -20.88 -8.63
C ARG A 170 8.45 -21.42 -7.77
N CYS A 171 9.01 -20.61 -6.87
CA CYS A 171 9.98 -21.08 -5.90
C CYS A 171 9.43 -22.21 -5.02
N ARG A 172 8.15 -22.16 -4.67
CA ARG A 172 7.48 -23.23 -3.91
C ARG A 172 7.31 -24.48 -4.76
N ASP A 173 6.81 -24.32 -5.98
CA ASP A 173 6.55 -25.43 -6.90
C ASP A 173 7.84 -26.21 -7.25
N LEU A 174 8.95 -25.49 -7.37
CA LEU A 174 10.27 -26.07 -7.61
C LEU A 174 10.96 -26.59 -6.32
N GLY A 175 10.34 -26.44 -5.16
CA GLY A 175 10.90 -26.87 -3.89
C GLY A 175 12.20 -26.15 -3.48
N LEU A 176 12.44 -24.93 -3.99
CA LEU A 176 13.67 -24.21 -3.74
C LEU A 176 13.79 -23.79 -2.27
N LYS A 177 14.95 -24.02 -1.68
CA LYS A 177 15.30 -23.57 -0.31
C LYS A 177 15.77 -22.12 -0.30
N GLU A 178 16.47 -21.72 -1.34
CA GLU A 178 16.93 -20.35 -1.54
C GLU A 178 15.74 -19.41 -1.71
N ARG A 179 15.85 -18.25 -1.10
CA ARG A 179 14.83 -17.19 -1.19
C ARG A 179 15.49 -15.88 -1.63
N PRO A 180 14.77 -15.00 -2.34
CA PRO A 180 15.27 -13.67 -2.65
C PRO A 180 15.71 -12.92 -1.39
N VAL A 181 16.73 -12.09 -1.54
CA VAL A 181 17.24 -11.25 -0.45
C VAL A 181 16.12 -10.32 0.00
N ARG A 182 15.89 -10.26 1.30
CA ARG A 182 14.97 -9.26 1.86
C ARG A 182 15.68 -7.92 1.91
N ALA A 183 15.02 -6.87 1.47
CA ALA A 183 15.57 -5.50 1.52
C ALA A 183 16.09 -5.09 2.93
N ASP A 184 15.56 -5.73 3.98
CA ASP A 184 15.93 -5.46 5.37
C ASP A 184 17.22 -6.19 5.80
N SER A 185 17.79 -7.09 4.99
CA SER A 185 18.98 -7.87 5.39
C SER A 185 20.30 -7.08 5.32
N HIS A 186 20.31 -5.96 4.60
CA HIS A 186 21.49 -5.09 4.51
C HIS A 186 21.72 -4.17 5.74
N ARG A 187 20.78 -4.11 6.68
CA ARG A 187 20.91 -3.27 7.89
C ARG A 187 21.65 -3.93 9.06
N LYS A 188 22.06 -5.18 8.97
CA LYS A 188 22.75 -5.92 10.05
C LYS A 188 24.26 -6.08 9.86
N GLY A 189 24.88 -5.33 9.00
CA GLY A 189 26.31 -5.41 8.71
C GLY A 189 27.08 -4.11 8.97
N GLY A 190 26.78 -3.38 10.04
CA GLY A 190 27.48 -2.16 10.43
C GLY A 190 27.64 -2.11 11.94
N SER A 191 28.66 -2.78 12.45
CA SER A 191 29.30 -2.50 13.75
C SER A 191 30.75 -2.23 13.52
#